data_2fbbe6ccb73fa98115acfbcea50037e8
#
_entry.id   2fbbe6ccb73fa98115acfbcea50037e8
#
_cell.length_a   1.000
_cell.length_b   1.000
_cell.length_c   1.000
_cell.angle_alpha   90.00
_cell.angle_beta   90.00
_cell.angle_gamma   90.00
#
_symmetry.space_group_name_H-M   'P 1'
#
loop_
_entity.id
_entity.type
_entity.pdbx_description
1 polymer ?
#
loop_
_entity_poly.entity_id
_entity_poly.type
_entity_poly.pdbx_seq_one_letter_code
_entity_poly.pdbx_strand_id
1 'polypeptide(L)'
;MPSGKSPAATATGTAARALSPKARRIAADYLKRILTARVYDVARETPLDPARSLSRRLSNHVLLKREDQQPVFSFKLRGAYNKMVQLPASTLVLGVICASAGNHAQGVALAAKRLGCKAVVVMPVTTPRLKIDAVQALGGEVVLHGDSYSDAYVHAVELQQAQGLTFVHPFDDPDVIAGQGTVAMEILRQHQGPLHAVFVAIGGGGLISGVAAYIKAVRPDVRVIGVQTRDSDAMLQSVRRGKRVTLSDVGLFSDGTAVKLVGRETFRVARELVDDYVVVDTDAVCAAIKDVFQDTRSILEPAGALGVAAIKQYVAEHKCKGQTLVAITCGANMNFDRLRFVAERAEFGEQREALFAVTIPEERGSFRRFCELLGPRSVTEFNYRISDEHRAHVFVGVAINRRDEADRIERLFVKHSFATVNLTDDELAKEHVRHMVGGRSDLAHNERLFRFQFPERPGALMRFLDAMHPGWNISLFHYRNQGADYGRILVGLQVPDGDEAALSNFLRTLGYPFTDETRNPLVDLFLK
;
A
#
# COMPACT_ATOMS: atom_id res chain seq x y z
N MET A 1 43.43 -43.42 -3.41
CA MET A 1 43.60 -42.01 -3.01
C MET A 1 43.85 -41.19 -4.23
N PRO A 2 42.94 -40.26 -4.55
CA PRO A 2 43.31 -38.84 -4.67
C PRO A 2 42.28 -37.92 -3.94
N SER A 3 42.84 -36.90 -3.34
CA SER A 3 42.21 -35.90 -2.53
C SER A 3 41.25 -34.99 -3.32
N GLY A 4 39.96 -35.00 -2.97
CA GLY A 4 38.96 -34.07 -3.48
C GLY A 4 39.11 -32.69 -2.83
N LYS A 5 39.46 -31.68 -3.60
CA LYS A 5 39.38 -30.30 -3.21
C LYS A 5 37.91 -29.85 -3.28
N SER A 6 37.35 -29.46 -2.14
CA SER A 6 36.09 -28.74 -2.03
C SER A 6 36.19 -27.39 -2.71
N PRO A 7 35.21 -26.97 -3.52
CA PRO A 7 35.25 -25.61 -4.07
C PRO A 7 34.86 -24.62 -2.99
N ALA A 8 35.76 -23.65 -2.73
CA ALA A 8 35.54 -22.51 -1.87
C ALA A 8 34.38 -21.67 -2.42
N ALA A 9 33.33 -21.48 -1.62
CA ALA A 9 32.25 -20.54 -1.88
C ALA A 9 32.82 -19.11 -1.87
N THR A 10 32.82 -18.47 -3.02
CA THR A 10 33.11 -17.03 -3.16
C THR A 10 31.92 -16.24 -2.57
N ALA A 11 32.03 -15.92 -1.28
CA ALA A 11 31.16 -14.95 -0.63
C ALA A 11 31.53 -13.55 -1.14
N THR A 12 30.75 -13.00 -2.07
CA THR A 12 30.74 -11.56 -2.36
C THR A 12 29.97 -10.86 -1.26
N GLY A 13 30.55 -10.78 -0.07
CA GLY A 13 30.05 -9.99 1.03
C GLY A 13 30.40 -8.52 0.77
N THR A 14 29.42 -7.69 0.45
CA THR A 14 29.53 -6.25 0.63
C THR A 14 29.77 -6.00 2.12
N ALA A 15 30.97 -5.53 2.47
CA ALA A 15 31.36 -5.25 3.84
C ALA A 15 30.32 -4.32 4.52
N ALA A 16 29.86 -4.71 5.71
CA ALA A 16 28.95 -3.91 6.50
C ALA A 16 29.52 -2.51 6.69
N ARG A 17 28.79 -1.47 6.28
CA ARG A 17 29.22 -0.07 6.42
C ARG A 17 29.37 0.25 7.90
N ALA A 18 30.59 0.62 8.33
CA ALA A 18 30.83 1.02 9.71
C ALA A 18 29.92 2.21 10.07
N LEU A 19 29.20 2.10 11.19
CA LEU A 19 28.32 3.16 11.66
C LEU A 19 29.12 4.43 11.99
N SER A 20 28.61 5.58 11.57
CA SER A 20 29.14 6.88 11.96
C SER A 20 29.05 7.07 13.49
N PRO A 21 29.88 7.95 14.11
CA PRO A 21 29.73 8.25 15.53
C PRO A 21 28.33 8.72 15.92
N LYS A 22 27.69 9.48 15.05
CA LYS A 22 26.31 9.96 15.23
C LYS A 22 25.31 8.80 15.20
N ALA A 23 25.42 7.90 14.23
CA ALA A 23 24.60 6.72 14.12
C ALA A 23 24.72 5.81 15.36
N ARG A 24 25.97 5.58 15.84
CA ARG A 24 26.21 4.80 17.07
C ARG A 24 25.55 5.43 18.30
N ARG A 25 25.63 6.75 18.46
CA ARG A 25 24.98 7.46 19.56
C ARG A 25 23.46 7.28 19.51
N ILE A 26 22.84 7.48 18.34
CA ILE A 26 21.40 7.29 18.15
C ILE A 26 21.00 5.86 18.51
N ALA A 27 21.71 4.85 17.98
CA ALA A 27 21.43 3.45 18.23
C ALA A 27 21.55 3.10 19.73
N ALA A 28 22.57 3.61 20.43
CA ALA A 28 22.76 3.39 21.86
C ALA A 28 21.67 4.03 22.72
N ASP A 29 21.26 5.27 22.39
CA ASP A 29 20.18 5.97 23.10
C ASP A 29 18.85 5.19 23.00
N TYR A 30 18.50 4.71 21.80
CA TYR A 30 17.29 3.93 21.61
C TYR A 30 17.40 2.50 22.17
N LEU A 31 18.58 1.88 22.15
CA LEU A 31 18.77 0.56 22.76
C LEU A 31 18.32 0.56 24.23
N LYS A 32 18.76 1.56 25.00
CA LYS A 32 18.35 1.69 26.41
C LYS A 32 16.84 1.82 26.55
N ARG A 33 16.19 2.69 25.74
CA ARG A 33 14.74 2.89 25.75
C ARG A 33 13.96 1.62 25.36
N ILE A 34 14.47 0.86 24.37
CA ILE A 34 13.84 -0.38 23.89
C ILE A 34 13.94 -1.48 24.96
N LEU A 35 15.10 -1.62 25.61
CA LEU A 35 15.31 -2.61 26.67
C LEU A 35 14.46 -2.36 27.92
N THR A 36 14.07 -1.10 28.16
CA THR A 36 13.21 -0.71 29.27
C THR A 36 11.75 -0.48 28.86
N ALA A 37 11.42 -0.73 27.57
CA ALA A 37 10.06 -0.55 27.07
C ALA A 37 9.08 -1.53 27.70
N ARG A 38 7.95 -1.03 28.12
CA ARG A 38 6.84 -1.82 28.65
C ARG A 38 5.80 -2.02 27.56
N VAL A 39 5.80 -3.20 26.93
CA VAL A 39 4.85 -3.53 25.85
C VAL A 39 4.06 -4.80 26.16
N TYR A 40 4.63 -5.73 26.92
CA TYR A 40 4.08 -7.07 27.13
C TYR A 40 2.88 -7.13 28.09
N ASP A 41 2.50 -6.00 28.66
CA ASP A 41 1.23 -5.87 29.39
C ASP A 41 0.01 -5.97 28.45
N VAL A 42 0.21 -5.68 27.15
CA VAL A 42 -0.84 -5.70 26.10
C VAL A 42 -0.40 -6.44 24.84
N ALA A 43 0.89 -6.42 24.51
CA ALA A 43 1.43 -7.10 23.33
C ALA A 43 1.80 -8.55 23.66
N ARG A 44 1.78 -9.39 22.62
CA ARG A 44 2.35 -10.76 22.67
C ARG A 44 3.69 -10.76 21.97
N GLU A 45 4.59 -11.62 22.41
CA GLU A 45 5.72 -12.01 21.57
C GLU A 45 5.18 -12.81 20.41
N THR A 46 5.26 -12.23 19.21
CA THR A 46 4.72 -12.87 18.01
C THR A 46 5.73 -13.86 17.41
N PRO A 47 5.28 -14.91 16.73
CA PRO A 47 6.20 -15.86 16.11
C PRO A 47 6.99 -15.23 14.95
N LEU A 48 8.13 -15.87 14.65
CA LEU A 48 8.92 -15.65 13.44
C LEU A 48 8.78 -16.90 12.57
N ASP A 49 7.77 -16.90 11.69
CA ASP A 49 7.35 -18.06 10.92
C ASP A 49 8.08 -18.17 9.57
N PRO A 50 8.47 -19.38 9.12
CA PRO A 50 9.01 -19.55 7.78
C PRO A 50 7.92 -19.52 6.71
N ALA A 51 8.09 -18.68 5.69
CA ALA A 51 7.27 -18.67 4.47
C ALA A 51 7.81 -19.72 3.51
N ARG A 52 7.34 -20.96 3.61
CA ARG A 52 7.96 -22.12 2.95
C ARG A 52 7.84 -22.11 1.43
N SER A 53 6.67 -21.76 0.89
CA SER A 53 6.43 -21.67 -0.56
C SER A 53 7.23 -20.53 -1.16
N LEU A 54 7.20 -19.36 -0.53
CA LEU A 54 7.94 -18.19 -0.96
C LEU A 54 9.45 -18.43 -0.89
N SER A 55 9.95 -19.07 0.17
CA SER A 55 11.36 -19.43 0.33
C SER A 55 11.86 -20.32 -0.82
N ARG A 56 11.11 -21.36 -1.17
CA ARG A 56 11.47 -22.24 -2.30
C ARG A 56 11.49 -21.48 -3.63
N ARG A 57 10.47 -20.67 -3.89
CA ARG A 57 10.35 -19.88 -5.13
C ARG A 57 11.49 -18.88 -5.30
N LEU A 58 11.92 -18.25 -4.20
CA LEU A 58 13.00 -17.27 -4.21
C LEU A 58 14.40 -17.87 -3.99
N SER A 59 14.52 -19.16 -3.74
CA SER A 59 15.78 -19.83 -3.38
C SER A 59 16.52 -19.15 -2.20
N ASN A 60 15.76 -18.71 -1.19
CA ASN A 60 16.22 -18.02 0.00
C ASN A 60 15.44 -18.51 1.24
N HIS A 61 15.81 -18.10 2.44
CA HIS A 61 15.08 -18.38 3.67
C HIS A 61 14.27 -17.14 4.07
N VAL A 62 12.98 -17.12 3.72
CA VAL A 62 12.09 -16.01 4.05
C VAL A 62 11.36 -16.31 5.34
N LEU A 63 11.49 -15.41 6.31
CA LEU A 63 10.84 -15.48 7.62
C LEU A 63 9.86 -14.28 7.77
N LEU A 64 8.72 -14.54 8.39
CA LEU A 64 7.66 -13.56 8.64
C LEU A 64 7.56 -13.26 10.13
N LYS A 65 7.82 -12.03 10.54
CA LYS A 65 7.55 -11.57 11.90
C LYS A 65 6.09 -11.18 12.02
N ARG A 66 5.29 -11.98 12.72
CA ARG A 66 3.83 -12.03 12.66
C ARG A 66 3.15 -10.99 13.55
N GLU A 67 3.43 -9.70 13.35
CA GLU A 67 2.75 -8.62 14.08
C GLU A 67 1.25 -8.48 13.73
N ASP A 68 0.82 -9.10 12.64
CA ASP A 68 -0.58 -9.31 12.27
C ASP A 68 -1.36 -10.19 13.29
N GLN A 69 -0.66 -10.97 14.13
CA GLN A 69 -1.26 -11.80 15.17
C GLN A 69 -1.38 -11.13 16.54
N GLN A 70 -1.07 -9.85 16.64
CA GLN A 70 -1.31 -9.09 17.87
C GLN A 70 -2.81 -8.99 18.21
N PRO A 71 -3.20 -8.75 19.49
CA PRO A 71 -4.61 -8.66 19.91
C PRO A 71 -5.46 -7.67 19.11
N VAL A 72 -4.85 -6.61 18.55
CA VAL A 72 -5.50 -5.63 17.66
C VAL A 72 -4.98 -5.74 16.21
N PHE A 73 -4.49 -6.90 15.83
CA PHE A 73 -4.04 -7.26 14.49
C PHE A 73 -2.98 -6.33 13.90
N SER A 74 -2.17 -5.65 14.74
CA SER A 74 -1.05 -4.82 14.28
C SER A 74 -0.06 -4.50 15.40
N PHE A 75 1.18 -4.15 15.04
CA PHE A 75 2.26 -3.76 15.96
C PHE A 75 1.99 -2.47 16.75
N LYS A 76 1.04 -1.64 16.33
CA LYS A 76 0.84 -0.28 16.85
C LYS A 76 0.55 -0.22 18.35
N LEU A 77 -0.04 -1.25 18.93
CA LEU A 77 -0.30 -1.33 20.37
C LEU A 77 0.99 -1.23 21.20
N ARG A 78 2.14 -1.71 20.69
CA ARG A 78 3.42 -1.70 21.41
C ARG A 78 3.85 -0.26 21.74
N GLY A 79 3.93 0.59 20.73
CA GLY A 79 4.34 1.99 20.91
C GLY A 79 3.28 2.81 21.63
N ALA A 80 1.99 2.61 21.34
CA ALA A 80 0.91 3.31 22.02
C ALA A 80 0.95 3.02 23.55
N TYR A 81 1.03 1.74 23.92
CA TYR A 81 1.08 1.35 25.33
C TYR A 81 2.37 1.83 26.00
N ASN A 82 3.54 1.63 25.36
CA ASN A 82 4.82 2.07 25.94
C ASN A 82 4.84 3.58 26.22
N LYS A 83 4.22 4.39 25.37
CA LYS A 83 4.05 5.83 25.62
C LYS A 83 3.14 6.08 26.80
N MET A 84 1.96 5.49 26.79
CA MET A 84 0.92 5.81 27.75
C MET A 84 1.26 5.34 29.18
N VAL A 85 1.89 4.19 29.34
CA VAL A 85 2.26 3.64 30.66
C VAL A 85 3.34 4.46 31.38
N GLN A 86 4.06 5.31 30.66
CA GLN A 86 5.08 6.22 31.21
C GLN A 86 4.50 7.59 31.62
N LEU A 87 3.24 7.85 31.30
CA LEU A 87 2.58 9.10 31.68
C LEU A 87 2.31 9.13 33.19
N PRO A 88 2.47 10.29 33.84
CA PRO A 88 2.07 10.45 35.24
C PRO A 88 0.60 10.13 35.47
N ALA A 89 0.25 9.59 36.62
CA ALA A 89 -1.14 9.26 36.98
C ALA A 89 -2.07 10.48 36.84
N SER A 90 -1.60 11.66 37.21
CA SER A 90 -2.35 12.93 37.07
C SER A 90 -2.69 13.26 35.61
N THR A 91 -1.84 12.86 34.68
CA THR A 91 -2.05 13.03 33.23
C THR A 91 -3.05 11.99 32.69
N LEU A 92 -2.92 10.74 33.15
CA LEU A 92 -3.83 9.65 32.72
C LEU A 92 -5.27 9.88 33.19
N VAL A 93 -5.49 10.53 34.35
CA VAL A 93 -6.83 10.88 34.86
C VAL A 93 -7.58 11.80 33.87
N LEU A 94 -6.89 12.74 33.23
CA LEU A 94 -7.48 13.60 32.21
C LEU A 94 -7.80 12.83 30.91
N GLY A 95 -7.04 11.79 30.63
CA GLY A 95 -7.18 10.95 29.43
C GLY A 95 -6.21 11.28 28.32
N VAL A 96 -6.32 10.51 27.26
CA VAL A 96 -5.46 10.63 26.06
C VAL A 96 -6.29 10.87 24.82
N ILE A 97 -5.63 11.42 23.78
CA ILE A 97 -6.25 11.67 22.49
C ILE A 97 -5.31 11.27 21.35
N CYS A 98 -5.86 10.79 20.24
CA CYS A 98 -5.13 10.61 18.99
C CYS A 98 -6.00 10.90 17.78
N ALA A 99 -5.36 11.20 16.65
CA ALA A 99 -6.00 11.24 15.33
C ALA A 99 -5.59 9.99 14.56
N SER A 100 -6.53 9.09 14.29
CA SER A 100 -6.27 7.88 13.49
C SER A 100 -7.56 7.12 13.21
N ALA A 101 -7.75 6.68 11.97
CA ALA A 101 -8.85 5.80 11.56
C ALA A 101 -8.45 4.31 11.47
N GLY A 102 -7.27 3.93 11.97
CA GLY A 102 -6.74 2.57 11.75
C GLY A 102 -6.03 1.97 12.96
N ASN A 103 -4.91 1.32 12.69
CA ASN A 103 -4.15 0.52 13.67
C ASN A 103 -3.75 1.28 14.94
N HIS A 104 -3.39 2.56 14.82
CA HIS A 104 -3.01 3.36 15.98
C HIS A 104 -4.20 3.65 16.90
N ALA A 105 -5.36 3.93 16.34
CA ALA A 105 -6.59 4.13 17.09
C ALA A 105 -6.92 2.92 18.00
N GLN A 106 -6.88 1.72 17.44
CA GLN A 106 -7.10 0.49 18.20
C GLN A 106 -6.01 0.26 19.25
N GLY A 107 -4.75 0.56 18.92
CA GLY A 107 -3.63 0.48 19.85
C GLY A 107 -3.79 1.40 21.06
N VAL A 108 -4.22 2.65 20.85
CA VAL A 108 -4.49 3.64 21.90
C VAL A 108 -5.70 3.22 22.74
N ALA A 109 -6.79 2.80 22.10
CA ALA A 109 -7.99 2.35 22.83
C ALA A 109 -7.70 1.11 23.70
N LEU A 110 -6.96 0.12 23.20
CA LEU A 110 -6.53 -1.04 23.98
C LEU A 110 -5.64 -0.63 25.16
N ALA A 111 -4.68 0.25 24.92
CA ALA A 111 -3.80 0.76 25.97
C ALA A 111 -4.58 1.50 27.06
N ALA A 112 -5.51 2.36 26.67
CA ALA A 112 -6.38 3.09 27.60
C ALA A 112 -7.25 2.14 28.44
N LYS A 113 -7.86 1.14 27.82
CA LYS A 113 -8.62 0.09 28.51
C LYS A 113 -7.77 -0.63 29.56
N ARG A 114 -6.52 -0.95 29.21
CA ARG A 114 -5.59 -1.62 30.14
C ARG A 114 -5.16 -0.73 31.30
N LEU A 115 -4.99 0.57 31.07
CA LEU A 115 -4.56 1.55 32.05
C LEU A 115 -5.73 2.17 32.84
N GLY A 116 -6.97 1.89 32.47
CA GLY A 116 -8.17 2.43 33.13
C GLY A 116 -8.36 3.94 32.91
N CYS A 117 -7.92 4.48 31.77
CA CYS A 117 -8.06 5.89 31.41
C CYS A 117 -8.97 6.11 30.20
N LYS A 118 -9.47 7.34 30.03
CA LYS A 118 -10.24 7.77 28.86
C LYS A 118 -9.33 7.86 27.61
N ALA A 119 -9.82 7.38 26.47
CA ALA A 119 -9.20 7.61 25.16
C ALA A 119 -10.20 8.25 24.20
N VAL A 120 -9.87 9.42 23.67
CA VAL A 120 -10.59 10.09 22.60
C VAL A 120 -9.87 9.82 21.28
N VAL A 121 -10.60 9.35 20.29
CA VAL A 121 -10.06 9.01 18.97
C VAL A 121 -10.77 9.80 17.90
N VAL A 122 -10.07 10.76 17.30
CA VAL A 122 -10.62 11.58 16.22
C VAL A 122 -10.36 10.90 14.88
N MET A 123 -11.43 10.70 14.12
CA MET A 123 -11.42 10.03 12.80
C MET A 123 -12.10 10.90 11.75
N PRO A 124 -11.70 10.82 10.47
CA PRO A 124 -12.49 11.40 9.38
C PRO A 124 -13.90 10.80 9.32
N VAL A 125 -14.88 11.57 8.85
CA VAL A 125 -16.26 11.10 8.66
C VAL A 125 -16.38 10.01 7.59
N THR A 126 -15.35 9.89 6.73
CA THR A 126 -15.22 8.86 5.69
C THR A 126 -14.78 7.50 6.24
N THR A 127 -14.49 7.41 7.55
CA THR A 127 -13.98 6.17 8.16
C THR A 127 -15.02 5.04 8.09
N PRO A 128 -14.67 3.86 7.58
CA PRO A 128 -15.57 2.72 7.54
C PRO A 128 -16.09 2.31 8.92
N ARG A 129 -17.37 1.96 8.99
CA ARG A 129 -18.06 1.61 10.24
C ARG A 129 -17.33 0.52 11.02
N LEU A 130 -16.78 -0.49 10.34
CA LEU A 130 -16.01 -1.57 10.95
C LEU A 130 -14.83 -1.05 11.81
N LYS A 131 -14.14 -0.01 11.35
CA LYS A 131 -13.00 0.59 12.08
C LYS A 131 -13.47 1.40 13.29
N ILE A 132 -14.59 2.08 13.17
CA ILE A 132 -15.24 2.81 14.27
C ILE A 132 -15.66 1.82 15.37
N ASP A 133 -16.39 0.77 15.00
CA ASP A 133 -16.88 -0.26 15.91
C ASP A 133 -15.73 -0.98 16.63
N ALA A 134 -14.62 -1.24 15.95
CA ALA A 134 -13.43 -1.86 16.55
C ALA A 134 -12.84 -1.01 17.69
N VAL A 135 -12.79 0.31 17.53
CA VAL A 135 -12.30 1.23 18.59
C VAL A 135 -13.30 1.35 19.73
N GLN A 136 -14.59 1.46 19.43
CA GLN A 136 -15.66 1.52 20.44
C GLN A 136 -15.74 0.24 21.28
N ALA A 137 -15.56 -0.94 20.66
CA ALA A 137 -15.52 -2.23 21.38
C ALA A 137 -14.34 -2.32 22.37
N LEU A 138 -13.27 -1.55 22.15
CA LEU A 138 -12.15 -1.41 23.08
C LEU A 138 -12.39 -0.33 24.16
N GLY A 139 -13.53 0.39 24.10
CA GLY A 139 -13.88 1.44 25.05
C GLY A 139 -13.38 2.84 24.66
N GLY A 140 -12.89 3.02 23.43
CA GLY A 140 -12.49 4.34 22.92
C GLY A 140 -13.71 5.21 22.56
N GLU A 141 -13.66 6.49 22.92
CA GLU A 141 -14.63 7.51 22.50
C GLU A 141 -14.24 8.00 21.10
N VAL A 142 -15.12 7.78 20.11
CA VAL A 142 -14.85 8.17 18.72
C VAL A 142 -15.52 9.51 18.42
N VAL A 143 -14.72 10.46 17.92
CA VAL A 143 -15.17 11.76 17.40
C VAL A 143 -14.94 11.77 15.89
N LEU A 144 -16.02 11.93 15.11
CA LEU A 144 -15.93 12.03 13.65
C LEU A 144 -15.83 13.50 13.25
N HIS A 145 -14.74 13.88 12.56
CA HIS A 145 -14.52 15.26 12.12
C HIS A 145 -13.72 15.36 10.84
N GLY A 146 -14.20 16.20 9.91
CA GLY A 146 -13.54 16.47 8.62
C GLY A 146 -13.55 15.30 7.64
N ASP A 147 -13.04 15.53 6.45
CA ASP A 147 -13.01 14.54 5.36
C ASP A 147 -11.66 13.81 5.26
N SER A 148 -10.62 14.37 5.85
CA SER A 148 -9.25 13.88 5.74
C SER A 148 -8.60 13.63 7.11
N TYR A 149 -7.49 12.87 7.10
CA TYR A 149 -6.63 12.73 8.29
C TYR A 149 -6.15 14.10 8.82
N SER A 150 -5.85 15.04 7.93
CA SER A 150 -5.37 16.36 8.34
C SER A 150 -6.42 17.13 9.12
N ASP A 151 -7.69 17.07 8.71
CA ASP A 151 -8.80 17.73 9.41
C ASP A 151 -9.01 17.09 10.79
N ALA A 152 -9.03 15.76 10.83
CA ALA A 152 -9.14 15.02 12.09
C ALA A 152 -7.97 15.32 13.05
N TYR A 153 -6.74 15.48 12.52
CA TYR A 153 -5.57 15.84 13.30
C TYR A 153 -5.67 17.24 13.91
N VAL A 154 -6.07 18.23 13.11
CA VAL A 154 -6.25 19.62 13.59
C VAL A 154 -7.28 19.64 14.71
N HIS A 155 -8.43 19.00 14.52
CA HIS A 155 -9.47 18.93 15.53
C HIS A 155 -9.04 18.17 16.78
N ALA A 156 -8.24 17.11 16.64
CA ALA A 156 -7.68 16.41 17.79
C ALA A 156 -6.75 17.31 18.63
N VAL A 157 -5.98 18.20 17.99
CA VAL A 157 -5.14 19.19 18.69
C VAL A 157 -5.98 20.25 19.40
N GLU A 158 -7.09 20.70 18.81
CA GLU A 158 -8.05 21.62 19.46
C GLU A 158 -8.67 20.98 20.71
N LEU A 159 -9.15 19.74 20.60
CA LEU A 159 -9.71 18.99 21.73
C LEU A 159 -8.66 18.70 22.81
N GLN A 160 -7.42 18.40 22.42
CA GLN A 160 -6.30 18.25 23.34
C GLN A 160 -6.15 19.48 24.23
N GLN A 161 -6.14 20.68 23.64
CA GLN A 161 -5.98 21.94 24.37
C GLN A 161 -7.19 22.26 25.25
N ALA A 162 -8.39 22.08 24.69
CA ALA A 162 -9.64 22.40 25.38
C ALA A 162 -9.92 21.49 26.58
N GLN A 163 -9.53 20.21 26.51
CA GLN A 163 -9.83 19.21 27.53
C GLN A 163 -8.62 18.79 28.38
N GLY A 164 -7.42 19.33 28.10
CA GLY A 164 -6.18 18.96 28.81
C GLY A 164 -5.72 17.52 28.53
N LEU A 165 -6.14 16.92 27.41
CA LEU A 165 -5.81 15.55 27.06
C LEU A 165 -4.34 15.43 26.62
N THR A 166 -3.74 14.24 26.78
CA THR A 166 -2.40 13.98 26.26
C THR A 166 -2.47 13.37 24.87
N PHE A 167 -1.82 14.02 23.90
CA PHE A 167 -1.75 13.51 22.52
C PHE A 167 -0.79 12.32 22.42
N VAL A 168 -1.26 11.18 21.94
CA VAL A 168 -0.46 9.99 21.66
C VAL A 168 -0.17 9.94 20.17
N HIS A 169 1.06 10.37 19.80
CA HIS A 169 1.46 10.47 18.40
C HIS A 169 1.63 9.08 17.74
N PRO A 170 1.16 8.84 16.50
CA PRO A 170 1.20 7.51 15.88
C PRO A 170 2.61 7.01 15.52
N PHE A 171 3.64 7.86 15.51
CA PHE A 171 5.01 7.49 15.12
C PHE A 171 6.12 8.44 15.57
N ASP A 172 5.87 9.76 15.74
CA ASP A 172 6.91 10.76 15.99
C ASP A 172 7.07 11.08 17.48
N ASP A 173 7.31 10.06 18.26
CA ASP A 173 7.53 10.13 19.70
C ASP A 173 8.60 9.09 20.10
N PRO A 174 9.63 9.45 20.87
CA PRO A 174 10.71 8.53 21.25
C PRO A 174 10.22 7.28 22.00
N ASP A 175 9.18 7.41 22.83
CA ASP A 175 8.65 6.28 23.59
C ASP A 175 7.81 5.36 22.71
N VAL A 176 7.08 5.94 21.74
CA VAL A 176 6.39 5.17 20.69
C VAL A 176 7.41 4.40 19.85
N ILE A 177 8.47 5.06 19.37
CA ILE A 177 9.56 4.43 18.59
C ILE A 177 10.20 3.29 19.38
N ALA A 178 10.48 3.50 20.66
CA ALA A 178 11.08 2.48 21.52
C ALA A 178 10.17 1.25 21.68
N GLY A 179 8.87 1.44 21.89
CA GLY A 179 7.91 0.34 21.92
C GLY A 179 7.91 -0.48 20.62
N GLN A 180 8.00 0.17 19.45
CA GLN A 180 8.09 -0.51 18.15
C GLN A 180 9.42 -1.27 17.98
N GLY A 181 10.51 -0.78 18.57
CA GLY A 181 11.82 -1.44 18.52
C GLY A 181 11.86 -2.82 19.17
N THR A 182 10.93 -3.12 20.07
CA THR A 182 10.79 -4.46 20.69
C THR A 182 10.55 -5.56 19.65
N VAL A 183 9.99 -5.23 18.48
CA VAL A 183 9.84 -6.18 17.36
C VAL A 183 11.20 -6.71 16.91
N ALA A 184 12.20 -5.84 16.79
CA ALA A 184 13.56 -6.25 16.41
C ALA A 184 14.26 -7.05 17.50
N MET A 185 14.01 -6.72 18.76
CA MET A 185 14.51 -7.50 19.90
C MET A 185 14.01 -8.94 19.82
N GLU A 186 12.73 -9.14 19.53
CA GLU A 186 12.15 -10.47 19.36
C GLU A 186 12.74 -11.20 18.14
N ILE A 187 12.90 -10.52 16.99
CA ILE A 187 13.50 -11.12 15.78
C ILE A 187 14.90 -11.66 16.08
N LEU A 188 15.77 -10.85 16.68
CA LEU A 188 17.16 -11.28 16.95
C LEU A 188 17.24 -12.36 18.04
N ARG A 189 16.28 -12.41 18.96
CA ARG A 189 16.17 -13.49 19.96
C ARG A 189 15.68 -14.80 19.34
N GLN A 190 14.70 -14.74 18.43
CA GLN A 190 14.09 -15.90 17.78
C GLN A 190 14.97 -16.47 16.66
N HIS A 191 15.85 -15.66 16.05
CA HIS A 191 16.78 -16.08 15.00
C HIS A 191 18.21 -15.63 15.31
N GLN A 192 19.02 -16.55 15.81
CA GLN A 192 20.43 -16.30 16.18
C GLN A 192 21.43 -16.61 15.06
N GLY A 193 20.96 -17.23 13.97
CA GLY A 193 21.77 -17.56 12.81
C GLY A 193 22.13 -16.35 11.93
N PRO A 194 22.76 -16.61 10.78
CA PRO A 194 23.03 -15.58 9.79
C PRO A 194 21.73 -14.92 9.33
N LEU A 195 21.68 -13.59 9.37
CA LEU A 195 20.56 -12.77 8.95
C LEU A 195 21.05 -11.71 7.98
N HIS A 196 20.57 -11.74 6.73
CA HIS A 196 21.03 -10.82 5.70
C HIS A 196 20.33 -9.46 5.79
N ALA A 197 19.00 -9.47 5.85
CA ALA A 197 18.22 -8.23 5.88
C ALA A 197 16.86 -8.38 6.56
N VAL A 198 16.39 -7.25 7.14
CA VAL A 198 15.02 -7.09 7.67
C VAL A 198 14.31 -6.00 6.87
N PHE A 199 13.14 -6.33 6.32
CA PHE A 199 12.32 -5.45 5.49
C PHE A 199 11.15 -4.90 6.31
N VAL A 200 11.06 -3.58 6.35
CA VAL A 200 10.17 -2.86 7.27
C VAL A 200 9.33 -1.84 6.52
N ALA A 201 8.01 -1.96 6.60
CA ALA A 201 7.07 -1.00 6.04
C ALA A 201 7.22 0.39 6.69
N ILE A 202 7.18 1.46 5.89
CA ILE A 202 7.31 2.83 6.34
C ILE A 202 6.08 3.65 5.97
N GLY A 203 5.35 4.12 6.99
CA GLY A 203 4.48 5.30 6.87
C GLY A 203 5.21 6.51 7.45
N GLY A 204 4.87 6.92 8.66
CA GLY A 204 5.55 8.03 9.36
C GLY A 204 6.95 7.72 9.91
N GLY A 205 7.37 6.45 9.91
CA GLY A 205 8.73 6.02 10.25
C GLY A 205 8.93 5.45 11.66
N GLY A 206 7.88 5.31 12.49
CA GLY A 206 8.03 4.83 13.87
C GLY A 206 8.60 3.42 13.97
N LEU A 207 8.04 2.46 13.20
CA LEU A 207 8.50 1.07 13.21
C LEU A 207 9.94 0.94 12.70
N ILE A 208 10.23 1.49 11.52
CA ILE A 208 11.58 1.40 10.93
C ILE A 208 12.64 2.01 11.82
N SER A 209 12.33 3.14 12.49
CA SER A 209 13.26 3.81 13.40
C SER A 209 13.58 2.95 14.62
N GLY A 210 12.57 2.34 15.24
CA GLY A 210 12.77 1.45 16.38
C GLY A 210 13.54 0.18 15.99
N VAL A 211 13.14 -0.45 14.89
CA VAL A 211 13.80 -1.67 14.37
C VAL A 211 15.25 -1.39 13.99
N ALA A 212 15.50 -0.32 13.22
CA ALA A 212 16.86 0.04 12.81
C ALA A 212 17.75 0.38 14.00
N ALA A 213 17.23 1.11 14.98
CA ALA A 213 18.00 1.46 16.17
C ALA A 213 18.44 0.22 16.95
N TYR A 214 17.54 -0.75 17.17
CA TYR A 214 17.88 -1.98 17.87
C TYR A 214 18.87 -2.85 17.08
N ILE A 215 18.57 -3.11 15.80
CA ILE A 215 19.42 -3.95 14.94
C ILE A 215 20.82 -3.35 14.84
N LYS A 216 20.96 -2.05 14.58
CA LYS A 216 22.26 -1.41 14.42
C LYS A 216 23.06 -1.31 15.71
N ALA A 217 22.39 -1.34 16.87
CA ALA A 217 23.08 -1.41 18.16
C ALA A 217 23.62 -2.81 18.47
N VAL A 218 22.90 -3.88 18.08
CA VAL A 218 23.17 -5.28 18.50
C VAL A 218 23.85 -6.08 17.38
N ARG A 219 23.37 -5.97 16.15
CA ARG A 219 23.83 -6.69 14.96
C ARG A 219 23.99 -5.70 13.79
N PRO A 220 25.01 -4.83 13.80
CA PRO A 220 25.21 -3.81 12.77
C PRO A 220 25.48 -4.39 11.38
N ASP A 221 25.85 -5.67 11.31
CA ASP A 221 26.02 -6.45 10.07
C ASP A 221 24.69 -6.71 9.34
N VAL A 222 23.58 -6.78 10.04
CA VAL A 222 22.25 -7.00 9.46
C VAL A 222 21.74 -5.74 8.76
N ARG A 223 21.33 -5.87 7.50
CA ARG A 223 20.75 -4.74 6.76
C ARG A 223 19.31 -4.48 7.19
N VAL A 224 18.96 -3.21 7.30
CA VAL A 224 17.59 -2.76 7.53
C VAL A 224 17.11 -2.03 6.28
N ILE A 225 16.11 -2.60 5.63
CA ILE A 225 15.57 -2.11 4.36
C ILE A 225 14.20 -1.49 4.59
N GLY A 226 14.07 -0.20 4.30
CA GLY A 226 12.81 0.51 4.37
C GLY A 226 11.94 0.24 3.14
N VAL A 227 10.64 0.04 3.34
CA VAL A 227 9.72 -0.26 2.24
C VAL A 227 8.60 0.75 2.19
N GLN A 228 8.39 1.35 1.03
CA GLN A 228 7.30 2.30 0.77
C GLN A 228 6.58 1.95 -0.54
N THR A 229 5.36 2.46 -0.69
CA THR A 229 4.66 2.41 -1.98
C THR A 229 5.12 3.58 -2.86
N ARG A 230 5.00 3.40 -4.17
CA ARG A 230 5.40 4.41 -5.17
C ARG A 230 4.68 5.75 -4.99
N ASP A 231 3.45 5.70 -4.53
CA ASP A 231 2.56 6.84 -4.30
C ASP A 231 2.60 7.38 -2.86
N SER A 232 3.48 6.84 -1.99
CA SER A 232 3.65 7.31 -0.61
C SER A 232 5.10 7.10 -0.12
N ASP A 233 6.06 7.68 -0.81
CA ASP A 233 7.51 7.51 -0.59
C ASP A 233 8.18 8.66 0.17
N ALA A 234 7.44 9.35 1.03
CA ALA A 234 7.88 10.55 1.74
C ALA A 234 9.22 10.39 2.48
N MET A 235 9.50 9.22 3.09
CA MET A 235 10.77 8.98 3.80
C MET A 235 11.94 8.88 2.83
N LEU A 236 11.80 8.12 1.74
CA LEU A 236 12.84 7.99 0.72
C LEU A 236 13.19 9.35 0.11
N GLN A 237 12.16 10.13 -0.29
CA GLN A 237 12.38 11.47 -0.83
C GLN A 237 13.05 12.40 0.19
N SER A 238 12.64 12.30 1.47
CA SER A 238 13.25 13.09 2.55
C SER A 238 14.72 12.75 2.77
N VAL A 239 15.07 11.46 2.78
CA VAL A 239 16.45 11.00 2.94
C VAL A 239 17.31 11.43 1.76
N ARG A 240 16.83 11.26 0.52
CA ARG A 240 17.55 11.70 -0.70
C ARG A 240 17.80 13.20 -0.73
N ARG A 241 16.84 14.01 -0.25
CA ARG A 241 16.98 15.49 -0.21
C ARG A 241 17.67 16.02 1.05
N GLY A 242 17.98 15.16 2.01
CA GLY A 242 18.58 15.55 3.30
C GLY A 242 17.66 16.38 4.21
N LYS A 243 16.39 16.56 3.86
CA LYS A 243 15.35 17.31 4.61
C LYS A 243 14.00 16.68 4.43
N ARG A 244 13.11 16.84 5.42
CA ARG A 244 11.75 16.33 5.32
C ARG A 244 11.00 16.94 4.13
N VAL A 245 10.31 16.07 3.38
CA VAL A 245 9.53 16.43 2.19
C VAL A 245 8.07 16.16 2.47
N THR A 246 7.22 17.13 2.19
CA THR A 246 5.76 16.93 2.18
C THR A 246 5.34 16.55 0.77
N LEU A 247 4.69 15.40 0.63
CA LEU A 247 4.09 14.97 -0.63
C LEU A 247 2.82 15.79 -0.90
N SER A 248 2.56 16.11 -2.16
CA SER A 248 1.32 16.78 -2.57
C SER A 248 0.11 15.88 -2.32
N ASP A 249 0.27 14.60 -2.64
CA ASP A 249 -0.75 13.58 -2.46
C ASP A 249 -0.13 12.24 -2.05
N VAL A 250 -0.95 11.30 -1.58
CA VAL A 250 -0.56 9.93 -1.20
C VAL A 250 -1.59 8.94 -1.68
N GLY A 251 -1.13 7.79 -2.14
CA GLY A 251 -2.00 6.68 -2.49
C GLY A 251 -2.64 6.04 -1.25
N LEU A 252 -3.91 5.70 -1.37
CA LEU A 252 -4.72 5.23 -0.24
C LEU A 252 -4.90 3.71 -0.22
N PHE A 253 -4.33 2.99 -1.20
CA PHE A 253 -4.41 1.53 -1.17
C PHE A 253 -3.71 0.95 0.06
N SER A 254 -2.53 1.47 0.42
CA SER A 254 -1.82 1.11 1.65
C SER A 254 -2.06 2.18 2.73
N ASP A 255 -3.30 2.31 3.20
CA ASP A 255 -3.74 3.35 4.13
C ASP A 255 -2.91 3.40 5.43
N GLY A 256 -2.47 2.24 5.94
CA GLY A 256 -1.57 2.15 7.09
C GLY A 256 -0.20 2.82 6.91
N THR A 257 0.21 3.10 5.67
CA THR A 257 1.47 3.77 5.31
C THR A 257 1.30 5.07 4.53
N ALA A 258 0.08 5.52 4.27
CA ALA A 258 -0.23 6.74 3.52
C ALA A 258 0.06 8.01 4.35
N VAL A 259 1.31 8.46 4.36
CA VAL A 259 1.77 9.59 5.16
C VAL A 259 2.43 10.64 4.28
N LYS A 260 1.84 11.86 4.24
CA LYS A 260 2.36 12.98 3.44
C LYS A 260 3.70 13.53 3.97
N LEU A 261 3.90 13.53 5.28
CA LEU A 261 5.08 14.09 5.93
C LEU A 261 5.55 13.17 7.06
N VAL A 262 6.77 12.66 6.96
CA VAL A 262 7.39 11.85 8.01
C VAL A 262 7.70 12.66 9.27
N GLY A 263 7.84 11.99 10.41
CA GLY A 263 8.18 12.64 11.67
C GLY A 263 9.56 13.33 11.67
N ARG A 264 9.78 14.22 12.60
CA ARG A 264 11.10 14.85 12.80
C ARG A 264 12.10 13.86 13.38
N GLU A 265 11.68 13.19 14.44
CA GLU A 265 12.50 12.21 15.13
C GLU A 265 12.70 10.95 14.28
N THR A 266 11.62 10.45 13.65
CA THR A 266 11.73 9.29 12.78
C THR A 266 12.63 9.54 11.58
N PHE A 267 12.59 10.72 10.97
CA PHE A 267 13.52 11.11 9.91
C PHE A 267 14.96 11.20 10.41
N ARG A 268 15.18 11.79 11.62
CA ARG A 268 16.52 11.88 12.24
C ARG A 268 17.15 10.49 12.42
N VAL A 269 16.36 9.51 12.84
CA VAL A 269 16.81 8.14 13.08
C VAL A 269 16.99 7.38 11.76
N ALA A 270 15.98 7.40 10.90
CA ALA A 270 15.96 6.60 9.67
C ALA A 270 17.09 6.98 8.71
N ARG A 271 17.37 8.26 8.53
CA ARG A 271 18.45 8.71 7.61
C ARG A 271 19.84 8.26 8.03
N GLU A 272 20.08 7.95 9.31
CA GLU A 272 21.38 7.54 9.84
C GLU A 272 21.52 6.01 9.96
N LEU A 273 20.39 5.29 10.16
CA LEU A 273 20.41 3.88 10.55
C LEU A 273 19.79 2.92 9.52
N VAL A 274 19.01 3.41 8.56
CA VAL A 274 18.44 2.59 7.50
C VAL A 274 19.45 2.47 6.36
N ASP A 275 19.69 1.24 5.90
CA ASP A 275 20.73 0.97 4.90
C ASP A 275 20.25 1.23 3.47
N ASP A 276 18.97 0.95 3.19
CA ASP A 276 18.43 1.05 1.83
C ASP A 276 16.90 1.17 1.84
N TYR A 277 16.34 1.52 0.68
CA TYR A 277 14.91 1.69 0.51
C TYR A 277 14.44 1.00 -0.76
N VAL A 278 13.34 0.24 -0.66
CA VAL A 278 12.65 -0.38 -1.78
C VAL A 278 11.28 0.26 -1.94
N VAL A 279 10.93 0.62 -3.16
CA VAL A 279 9.61 1.17 -3.50
C VAL A 279 8.87 0.15 -4.34
N VAL A 280 7.68 -0.23 -3.89
CA VAL A 280 6.83 -1.23 -4.53
C VAL A 280 5.54 -0.60 -5.07
N ASP A 281 4.94 -1.22 -6.08
CA ASP A 281 3.64 -0.82 -6.61
C ASP A 281 2.49 -1.63 -5.99
N THR A 282 1.28 -1.21 -6.30
CA THR A 282 0.04 -1.83 -5.81
C THR A 282 -0.07 -3.31 -6.19
N ASP A 283 0.33 -3.67 -7.41
CA ASP A 283 0.23 -5.03 -7.91
C ASP A 283 1.18 -5.97 -7.18
N ALA A 284 2.42 -5.51 -6.92
CA ALA A 284 3.38 -6.25 -6.12
C ALA A 284 2.88 -6.48 -4.67
N VAL A 285 2.20 -5.49 -4.09
CA VAL A 285 1.60 -5.61 -2.75
C VAL A 285 0.45 -6.63 -2.76
N CYS A 286 -0.44 -6.59 -3.75
CA CYS A 286 -1.52 -7.56 -3.90
C CYS A 286 -0.98 -8.99 -4.03
N ALA A 287 0.05 -9.18 -4.88
CA ALA A 287 0.72 -10.47 -5.01
C ALA A 287 1.37 -10.94 -3.71
N ALA A 288 1.93 -10.02 -2.91
CA ALA A 288 2.51 -10.36 -1.60
C ALA A 288 1.43 -10.78 -0.58
N ILE A 289 0.25 -10.15 -0.58
CA ILE A 289 -0.88 -10.59 0.27
C ILE A 289 -1.28 -12.02 -0.09
N LYS A 290 -1.38 -12.35 -1.38
CA LYS A 290 -1.65 -13.71 -1.87
C LYS A 290 -0.57 -14.70 -1.43
N ASP A 291 0.72 -14.35 -1.56
CA ASP A 291 1.83 -15.19 -1.13
C ASP A 291 1.76 -15.52 0.36
N VAL A 292 1.51 -14.52 1.21
CA VAL A 292 1.38 -14.73 2.66
C VAL A 292 0.16 -15.60 2.97
N PHE A 293 -0.97 -15.36 2.30
CA PHE A 293 -2.15 -16.21 2.46
C PHE A 293 -1.87 -17.68 2.09
N GLN A 294 -1.13 -17.92 1.01
CA GLN A 294 -0.75 -19.28 0.60
C GLN A 294 0.12 -20.00 1.62
N ASP A 295 1.04 -19.28 2.27
CA ASP A 295 1.95 -19.87 3.26
C ASP A 295 1.35 -19.96 4.68
N THR A 296 0.45 -19.03 5.06
CA THR A 296 0.00 -18.89 6.46
C THR A 296 -1.50 -19.00 6.67
N ARG A 297 -2.32 -18.91 5.63
CA ARG A 297 -3.80 -18.75 5.67
C ARG A 297 -4.27 -17.47 6.38
N SER A 298 -3.37 -16.51 6.60
CA SER A 298 -3.71 -15.19 7.12
C SER A 298 -3.78 -14.16 5.98
N ILE A 299 -4.72 -13.25 6.08
CA ILE A 299 -4.89 -12.14 5.14
C ILE A 299 -4.31 -10.90 5.77
N LEU A 300 -3.25 -10.35 5.17
CA LEU A 300 -2.65 -9.10 5.61
C LEU A 300 -3.36 -7.89 5.01
N GLU A 301 -3.35 -6.78 5.72
CA GLU A 301 -3.63 -5.48 5.11
C GLU A 301 -2.49 -5.09 4.16
N PRO A 302 -2.71 -4.19 3.18
CA PRO A 302 -1.66 -3.78 2.23
C PRO A 302 -0.36 -3.35 2.89
N ALA A 303 -0.42 -2.55 3.95
CA ALA A 303 0.76 -2.13 4.72
C ALA A 303 1.53 -3.32 5.32
N GLY A 304 0.81 -4.37 5.76
CA GLY A 304 1.39 -5.59 6.32
C GLY A 304 2.18 -6.42 5.32
N ALA A 305 1.85 -6.32 4.03
CA ALA A 305 2.47 -7.10 2.95
C ALA A 305 3.67 -6.42 2.29
N LEU A 306 3.93 -5.14 2.56
CA LEU A 306 5.01 -4.36 1.93
C LEU A 306 6.37 -5.04 2.03
N GLY A 307 6.72 -5.57 3.22
CA GLY A 307 8.00 -6.24 3.43
C GLY A 307 8.20 -7.45 2.53
N VAL A 308 7.13 -8.23 2.29
CA VAL A 308 7.16 -9.40 1.41
C VAL A 308 7.27 -8.98 -0.06
N ALA A 309 6.53 -7.95 -0.49
CA ALA A 309 6.64 -7.40 -1.83
C ALA A 309 8.08 -6.93 -2.12
N ALA A 310 8.69 -6.22 -1.16
CA ALA A 310 10.06 -5.75 -1.27
C ALA A 310 11.09 -6.88 -1.31
N ILE A 311 10.92 -7.96 -0.54
CA ILE A 311 11.80 -9.14 -0.61
C ILE A 311 11.81 -9.72 -2.04
N LYS A 312 10.66 -9.85 -2.68
CA LYS A 312 10.56 -10.37 -4.05
C LYS A 312 11.34 -9.49 -5.03
N GLN A 313 11.14 -8.19 -4.97
CA GLN A 313 11.86 -7.22 -5.81
C GLN A 313 13.36 -7.23 -5.51
N TYR A 314 13.75 -7.16 -4.25
CA TYR A 314 15.14 -7.17 -3.80
C TYR A 314 15.90 -8.41 -4.28
N VAL A 315 15.31 -9.61 -4.14
CA VAL A 315 15.92 -10.87 -4.62
C VAL A 315 16.11 -10.86 -6.12
N ALA A 316 15.14 -10.35 -6.89
CA ALA A 316 15.23 -10.25 -8.34
C ALA A 316 16.33 -9.27 -8.79
N GLU A 317 16.44 -8.11 -8.15
CA GLU A 317 17.43 -7.08 -8.47
C GLU A 317 18.86 -7.50 -8.09
N HIS A 318 19.03 -8.03 -6.88
CA HIS A 318 20.36 -8.39 -6.34
C HIS A 318 20.79 -9.82 -6.66
N LYS A 319 19.89 -10.63 -7.23
CA LYS A 319 20.13 -12.04 -7.58
C LYS A 319 20.68 -12.89 -6.41
N CYS A 320 20.33 -12.51 -5.17
CA CYS A 320 20.80 -13.21 -3.97
C CYS A 320 20.10 -14.57 -3.81
N LYS A 321 20.86 -15.54 -3.29
CA LYS A 321 20.39 -16.91 -3.01
C LYS A 321 20.94 -17.41 -1.68
N GLY A 322 20.21 -18.30 -1.02
CA GLY A 322 20.62 -18.92 0.25
C GLY A 322 20.70 -17.94 1.43
N GLN A 323 20.13 -16.72 1.28
CA GLN A 323 20.13 -15.72 2.35
C GLN A 323 18.90 -15.85 3.24
N THR A 324 19.04 -15.49 4.52
CA THR A 324 17.92 -15.33 5.43
C THR A 324 17.40 -13.89 5.37
N LEU A 325 16.13 -13.73 5.01
CA LEU A 325 15.44 -12.45 4.82
C LEU A 325 14.19 -12.43 5.71
N VAL A 326 14.02 -11.38 6.49
CA VAL A 326 12.86 -11.22 7.38
C VAL A 326 11.95 -10.12 6.85
N ALA A 327 10.65 -10.40 6.70
CA ALA A 327 9.62 -9.39 6.52
C ALA A 327 8.82 -9.23 7.80
N ILE A 328 8.56 -7.99 8.23
CA ILE A 328 7.62 -7.72 9.32
C ILE A 328 6.22 -7.61 8.72
N THR A 329 5.36 -8.60 9.00
CA THR A 329 3.93 -8.58 8.63
C THR A 329 3.18 -7.69 9.63
N CYS A 330 3.24 -6.38 9.40
CA CYS A 330 3.00 -5.37 10.43
C CYS A 330 1.52 -5.14 10.78
N GLY A 331 0.56 -5.69 9.99
CA GLY A 331 -0.86 -5.59 10.30
C GLY A 331 -1.77 -6.41 9.39
N ALA A 332 -3.01 -6.65 9.86
CA ALA A 332 -4.08 -7.40 9.17
C ALA A 332 -5.46 -6.74 9.27
N ASN A 333 -5.55 -5.47 9.65
CA ASN A 333 -6.82 -4.72 9.76
C ASN A 333 -7.37 -4.32 8.39
N MET A 334 -7.55 -5.31 7.51
CA MET A 334 -8.07 -5.11 6.17
C MET A 334 -9.61 -5.12 6.17
N ASN A 335 -10.22 -4.19 5.43
CA ASN A 335 -11.63 -4.28 5.11
C ASN A 335 -11.86 -5.44 4.12
N PHE A 336 -12.82 -6.32 4.41
CA PHE A 336 -13.11 -7.51 3.62
C PHE A 336 -13.43 -7.19 2.15
N ASP A 337 -14.12 -6.07 1.89
CA ASP A 337 -14.47 -5.65 0.53
C ASP A 337 -13.24 -5.41 -0.37
N ARG A 338 -12.08 -5.09 0.22
CA ARG A 338 -10.81 -4.94 -0.53
C ARG A 338 -10.27 -6.25 -1.08
N LEU A 339 -10.69 -7.40 -0.55
CA LEU A 339 -10.20 -8.71 -1.03
C LEU A 339 -10.48 -8.93 -2.51
N ARG A 340 -11.60 -8.43 -3.01
CA ARG A 340 -11.91 -8.52 -4.43
C ARG A 340 -10.85 -7.81 -5.28
N PHE A 341 -10.52 -6.59 -4.93
CA PHE A 341 -9.47 -5.83 -5.60
C PHE A 341 -8.11 -6.52 -5.51
N VAL A 342 -7.75 -7.01 -4.30
CA VAL A 342 -6.49 -7.74 -4.08
C VAL A 342 -6.42 -8.99 -4.95
N ALA A 343 -7.49 -9.78 -5.01
CA ALA A 343 -7.53 -11.00 -5.80
C ALA A 343 -7.35 -10.74 -7.31
N GLU A 344 -7.98 -9.69 -7.82
CA GLU A 344 -7.87 -9.30 -9.23
C GLU A 344 -6.48 -8.76 -9.59
N ARG A 345 -5.86 -7.99 -8.69
CA ARG A 345 -4.55 -7.34 -8.93
C ARG A 345 -3.36 -8.26 -8.64
N ALA A 346 -3.55 -9.30 -7.83
CA ALA A 346 -2.47 -10.22 -7.46
C ALA A 346 -1.87 -10.96 -8.67
N GLU A 347 -2.68 -11.29 -9.67
CA GLU A 347 -2.21 -11.98 -10.88
C GLU A 347 -1.28 -11.09 -11.72
N PHE A 348 -1.54 -9.78 -11.78
CA PHE A 348 -0.63 -8.81 -12.42
C PHE A 348 0.69 -8.68 -11.66
N GLY A 349 0.63 -8.56 -10.34
CA GLY A 349 1.81 -8.48 -9.49
C GLY A 349 2.67 -9.75 -9.52
N GLU A 350 2.08 -10.91 -9.85
CA GLU A 350 2.81 -12.14 -10.13
C GLU A 350 3.32 -12.23 -11.57
N GLN A 351 2.97 -11.26 -12.42
CA GLN A 351 3.28 -11.26 -13.85
C GLN A 351 2.73 -12.49 -14.57
N ARG A 352 1.53 -12.92 -14.16
CA ARG A 352 0.84 -14.11 -14.68
C ARG A 352 -0.33 -13.79 -15.60
N GLU A 353 -0.67 -12.52 -15.75
CA GLU A 353 -1.69 -12.04 -16.67
C GLU A 353 -1.15 -10.91 -17.52
N ALA A 354 -1.50 -10.92 -18.81
CA ALA A 354 -1.29 -9.82 -19.74
C ALA A 354 -2.63 -9.41 -20.34
N LEU A 355 -2.85 -8.10 -20.48
CA LEU A 355 -4.05 -7.53 -21.09
C LEU A 355 -3.74 -6.91 -22.44
N PHE A 356 -4.63 -7.12 -23.41
CA PHE A 356 -4.49 -6.58 -24.75
C PHE A 356 -5.81 -6.02 -25.28
N ALA A 357 -5.71 -4.91 -26.01
CA ALA A 357 -6.74 -4.51 -26.95
C ALA A 357 -6.28 -4.93 -28.36
N VAL A 358 -7.06 -5.78 -29.00
CA VAL A 358 -6.74 -6.30 -30.34
C VAL A 358 -7.82 -5.89 -31.30
N THR A 359 -7.45 -5.22 -32.39
CA THR A 359 -8.37 -4.89 -33.49
C THR A 359 -8.31 -5.97 -34.55
N ILE A 360 -9.45 -6.61 -34.80
CA ILE A 360 -9.62 -7.64 -35.81
C ILE A 360 -10.62 -7.15 -36.88
N PRO A 361 -10.57 -7.65 -38.15
CA PRO A 361 -11.61 -7.38 -39.11
C PRO A 361 -12.97 -7.93 -38.65
N GLU A 362 -14.05 -7.17 -38.85
CA GLU A 362 -15.42 -7.64 -38.53
C GLU A 362 -15.94 -8.48 -39.71
N GLU A 363 -15.37 -9.69 -39.89
CA GLU A 363 -15.75 -10.64 -40.91
C GLU A 363 -15.78 -12.07 -40.38
N ARG A 364 -16.56 -12.92 -41.00
CA ARG A 364 -16.67 -14.33 -40.60
C ARG A 364 -15.31 -15.03 -40.58
N GLY A 365 -14.98 -15.64 -39.44
CA GLY A 365 -13.72 -16.38 -39.24
C GLY A 365 -12.56 -15.56 -38.64
N SER A 366 -12.63 -14.23 -38.56
CA SER A 366 -11.60 -13.39 -37.92
C SER A 366 -11.44 -13.71 -36.42
N PHE A 367 -12.53 -13.88 -35.74
CA PHE A 367 -12.53 -14.29 -34.33
C PHE A 367 -11.85 -15.65 -34.13
N ARG A 368 -12.14 -16.61 -35.00
CA ARG A 368 -11.50 -17.93 -34.96
C ARG A 368 -9.99 -17.84 -35.21
N ARG A 369 -9.55 -17.09 -36.23
CA ARG A 369 -8.12 -16.84 -36.48
C ARG A 369 -7.44 -16.19 -35.29
N PHE A 370 -8.10 -15.25 -34.66
CA PHE A 370 -7.60 -14.62 -33.43
C PHE A 370 -7.39 -15.65 -32.30
N CYS A 371 -8.40 -16.50 -32.03
CA CYS A 371 -8.29 -17.54 -31.01
C CYS A 371 -7.23 -18.60 -31.34
N GLU A 372 -7.05 -18.95 -32.63
CA GLU A 372 -5.99 -19.85 -33.09
C GLU A 372 -4.58 -19.28 -32.78
N LEU A 373 -4.40 -17.97 -32.91
CA LEU A 373 -3.14 -17.30 -32.56
C LEU A 373 -2.85 -17.23 -31.06
N LEU A 374 -3.90 -17.17 -30.24
CA LEU A 374 -3.75 -17.30 -28.80
C LEU A 374 -3.18 -18.66 -28.40
N GLY A 375 -3.46 -19.70 -29.22
CA GLY A 375 -3.00 -21.06 -28.98
C GLY A 375 -3.59 -21.65 -27.69
N PRO A 376 -2.87 -22.56 -27.01
CA PRO A 376 -3.36 -23.26 -25.82
C PRO A 376 -3.29 -22.43 -24.53
N ARG A 377 -3.12 -21.09 -24.62
CA ARG A 377 -3.06 -20.21 -23.46
C ARG A 377 -4.43 -20.06 -22.80
N SER A 378 -4.44 -20.04 -21.48
CA SER A 378 -5.68 -19.73 -20.74
C SER A 378 -6.02 -18.25 -20.92
N VAL A 379 -7.22 -17.98 -21.40
CA VAL A 379 -7.80 -16.64 -21.45
C VAL A 379 -8.38 -16.35 -20.07
N THR A 380 -8.01 -15.24 -19.46
CA THR A 380 -8.48 -14.81 -18.14
C THR A 380 -9.66 -13.87 -18.25
N GLU A 381 -9.73 -13.12 -19.33
CA GLU A 381 -10.80 -12.17 -19.63
C GLU A 381 -10.96 -11.99 -21.12
N PHE A 382 -12.19 -11.80 -21.53
CA PHE A 382 -12.54 -11.61 -22.93
C PHE A 382 -13.76 -10.70 -23.07
N ASN A 383 -13.58 -9.59 -23.77
CA ASN A 383 -14.68 -8.68 -24.05
C ASN A 383 -14.70 -8.37 -25.55
N TYR A 384 -15.78 -8.72 -26.21
CA TYR A 384 -16.02 -8.50 -27.63
C TYR A 384 -17.43 -7.98 -27.84
N ARG A 385 -17.56 -6.89 -28.61
CA ARG A 385 -18.84 -6.33 -29.04
C ARG A 385 -18.74 -5.79 -30.46
N ILE A 386 -19.71 -6.12 -31.28
CA ILE A 386 -19.88 -5.50 -32.60
C ILE A 386 -20.25 -4.03 -32.39
N SER A 387 -19.39 -3.14 -32.85
CA SER A 387 -19.58 -1.69 -32.75
C SER A 387 -19.31 -0.92 -34.06
N ASP A 388 -18.75 -1.60 -35.05
CA ASP A 388 -18.39 -1.05 -36.36
C ASP A 388 -18.54 -2.17 -37.41
N GLU A 389 -18.91 -1.84 -38.65
CA GLU A 389 -19.17 -2.81 -39.72
C GLU A 389 -17.88 -3.46 -40.26
N HIS A 390 -16.72 -2.86 -40.01
CA HIS A 390 -15.45 -3.27 -40.61
C HIS A 390 -14.41 -3.73 -39.61
N ARG A 391 -14.53 -3.29 -38.33
CA ARG A 391 -13.55 -3.53 -37.28
C ARG A 391 -14.19 -3.90 -35.97
N ALA A 392 -13.63 -4.89 -35.33
CA ALA A 392 -13.97 -5.26 -33.96
C ALA A 392 -12.79 -5.02 -33.02
N HIS A 393 -13.07 -4.45 -31.86
CA HIS A 393 -12.09 -4.26 -30.81
C HIS A 393 -12.31 -5.31 -29.72
N VAL A 394 -11.32 -6.17 -29.54
CA VAL A 394 -11.34 -7.25 -28.56
C VAL A 394 -10.47 -6.84 -27.37
N PHE A 395 -11.07 -6.79 -26.20
CA PHE A 395 -10.32 -6.72 -24.95
C PHE A 395 -10.09 -8.14 -24.43
N VAL A 396 -8.84 -8.53 -24.21
CA VAL A 396 -8.50 -9.89 -23.81
C VAL A 396 -7.43 -9.91 -22.72
N GLY A 397 -7.69 -10.70 -21.68
CA GLY A 397 -6.71 -11.08 -20.67
C GLY A 397 -6.18 -12.49 -20.99
N VAL A 398 -4.89 -12.69 -20.90
CA VAL A 398 -4.19 -13.95 -21.20
C VAL A 398 -3.27 -14.32 -20.05
N ALA A 399 -3.35 -15.57 -19.59
CA ALA A 399 -2.41 -16.10 -18.60
C ALA A 399 -1.02 -16.24 -19.24
N ILE A 400 -0.01 -15.70 -18.56
CA ILE A 400 1.41 -15.74 -18.94
C ILE A 400 2.24 -16.33 -17.79
N ASN A 401 3.41 -16.88 -18.13
CA ASN A 401 4.35 -17.40 -17.13
C ASN A 401 5.46 -16.39 -16.78
N ARG A 402 5.72 -15.46 -17.69
CA ARG A 402 6.78 -14.45 -17.58
C ARG A 402 6.37 -13.19 -18.31
N ARG A 403 6.79 -12.03 -17.81
CA ARG A 403 6.44 -10.73 -18.38
C ARG A 403 6.83 -10.54 -19.85
N ASP A 404 7.98 -11.12 -20.27
CA ASP A 404 8.42 -11.05 -21.66
C ASP A 404 7.50 -11.79 -22.65
N GLU A 405 6.58 -12.63 -22.15
CA GLU A 405 5.56 -13.26 -22.99
C GLU A 405 4.52 -12.26 -23.50
N ALA A 406 4.21 -11.22 -22.73
CA ALA A 406 3.28 -10.18 -23.16
C ALA A 406 3.77 -9.51 -24.46
N ASP A 407 5.04 -9.11 -24.52
CA ASP A 407 5.65 -8.51 -25.72
C ASP A 407 5.72 -9.49 -26.90
N ARG A 408 5.88 -10.79 -26.63
CA ARG A 408 5.88 -11.82 -27.68
C ARG A 408 4.48 -12.02 -28.26
N ILE A 409 3.46 -12.02 -27.42
CA ILE A 409 2.06 -12.15 -27.85
C ILE A 409 1.65 -10.94 -28.68
N GLU A 410 1.99 -9.73 -28.24
CA GLU A 410 1.75 -8.50 -29.00
C GLU A 410 2.40 -8.57 -30.40
N ARG A 411 3.70 -8.90 -30.47
CA ARG A 411 4.40 -9.07 -31.76
C ARG A 411 3.78 -10.15 -32.63
N LEU A 412 3.27 -11.23 -32.04
CA LEU A 412 2.59 -12.30 -32.77
C LEU A 412 1.31 -11.78 -33.45
N PHE A 413 0.48 -11.04 -32.74
CA PHE A 413 -0.75 -10.45 -33.28
C PHE A 413 -0.45 -9.42 -34.36
N VAL A 414 0.49 -8.51 -34.13
CA VAL A 414 0.93 -7.51 -35.13
C VAL A 414 1.46 -8.16 -36.37
N LYS A 415 2.26 -9.23 -36.27
CA LYS A 415 2.80 -9.99 -37.41
C LYS A 415 1.67 -10.58 -38.28
N HIS A 416 0.53 -10.90 -37.69
CA HIS A 416 -0.64 -11.45 -38.39
C HIS A 416 -1.66 -10.37 -38.76
N SER A 417 -1.22 -9.11 -38.80
CA SER A 417 -2.01 -7.94 -39.22
C SER A 417 -3.18 -7.59 -38.24
N PHE A 418 -3.09 -8.03 -37.01
CA PHE A 418 -4.00 -7.59 -35.95
C PHE A 418 -3.36 -6.42 -35.19
N ALA A 419 -3.90 -5.21 -35.36
CA ALA A 419 -3.44 -4.05 -34.62
C ALA A 419 -3.68 -4.30 -33.11
N THR A 420 -2.60 -4.23 -32.32
CA THR A 420 -2.63 -4.63 -30.92
C THR A 420 -2.01 -3.56 -30.03
N VAL A 421 -2.64 -3.30 -28.89
CA VAL A 421 -2.13 -2.45 -27.82
C VAL A 421 -1.96 -3.31 -26.59
N ASN A 422 -0.76 -3.30 -26.02
CA ASN A 422 -0.47 -3.96 -24.75
C ASN A 422 -0.95 -3.08 -23.60
N LEU A 423 -1.91 -3.59 -22.84
CA LEU A 423 -2.60 -2.87 -21.74
C LEU A 423 -2.17 -3.38 -20.36
N THR A 424 -1.18 -4.25 -20.29
CA THR A 424 -0.77 -4.92 -19.04
C THR A 424 -0.40 -3.94 -17.92
N ASP A 425 0.13 -2.75 -18.28
CA ASP A 425 0.49 -1.71 -17.32
C ASP A 425 -0.50 -0.54 -17.28
N ASP A 426 -1.59 -0.59 -18.06
CA ASP A 426 -2.57 0.49 -18.13
C ASP A 426 -3.58 0.41 -16.98
N GLU A 427 -3.62 1.45 -16.13
CA GLU A 427 -4.50 1.49 -14.95
C GLU A 427 -5.98 1.64 -15.34
N LEU A 428 -6.29 2.35 -16.42
CA LEU A 428 -7.66 2.45 -16.92
C LEU A 428 -8.19 1.08 -17.35
N ALA A 429 -7.35 0.30 -18.03
CA ALA A 429 -7.68 -1.07 -18.42
C ALA A 429 -7.95 -1.96 -17.20
N LYS A 430 -7.07 -1.91 -16.20
CA LYS A 430 -7.14 -2.74 -14.99
C LYS A 430 -8.33 -2.40 -14.10
N GLU A 431 -8.70 -1.13 -13.99
CA GLU A 431 -9.69 -0.68 -13.02
C GLU A 431 -11.10 -0.51 -13.61
N HIS A 432 -11.22 -0.23 -14.90
CA HIS A 432 -12.47 0.14 -15.51
C HIS A 432 -12.80 -0.64 -16.78
N VAL A 433 -11.94 -0.60 -17.80
CA VAL A 433 -12.27 -1.14 -19.13
C VAL A 433 -12.53 -2.65 -19.08
N ARG A 434 -11.80 -3.39 -18.28
CA ARG A 434 -12.01 -4.83 -18.08
C ARG A 434 -13.42 -5.20 -17.54
N HIS A 435 -14.12 -4.24 -16.97
CA HIS A 435 -15.47 -4.43 -16.39
C HIS A 435 -16.56 -3.79 -17.21
N MET A 436 -16.20 -3.10 -18.30
CA MET A 436 -17.14 -2.43 -19.17
C MET A 436 -17.43 -3.29 -20.38
N VAL A 437 -18.71 -3.42 -20.69
CA VAL A 437 -19.13 -3.87 -22.01
C VAL A 437 -18.89 -2.70 -22.94
N GLY A 438 -17.87 -2.77 -23.79
CA GLY A 438 -17.48 -1.69 -24.71
C GLY A 438 -18.66 -1.25 -25.56
N GLY A 439 -18.70 0.02 -25.93
CA GLY A 439 -19.72 0.56 -26.79
C GLY A 439 -19.52 2.04 -27.08
N ARG A 440 -19.49 2.36 -28.37
CA ARG A 440 -19.69 3.72 -28.84
C ARG A 440 -21.11 4.16 -28.56
N SER A 441 -21.27 5.44 -28.28
CA SER A 441 -22.59 6.08 -28.29
C SER A 441 -22.56 7.23 -29.28
N ASP A 442 -23.36 7.15 -30.33
CA ASP A 442 -23.55 8.25 -31.29
C ASP A 442 -24.13 9.52 -30.65
N LEU A 443 -24.57 9.40 -29.38
CA LEU A 443 -25.12 10.49 -28.60
C LEU A 443 -24.06 11.20 -27.73
N ALA A 444 -22.85 10.67 -27.62
CA ALA A 444 -21.78 11.23 -26.79
C ALA A 444 -20.90 12.23 -27.57
N HIS A 445 -21.48 13.39 -27.96
CA HIS A 445 -20.74 14.46 -28.63
C HIS A 445 -19.88 15.24 -27.63
N ASN A 446 -18.68 15.70 -28.03
CA ASN A 446 -17.74 16.50 -27.23
C ASN A 446 -17.46 15.92 -25.84
N GLU A 447 -17.31 14.59 -25.77
CA GLU A 447 -17.10 13.87 -24.54
C GLU A 447 -15.70 14.08 -23.98
N ARG A 448 -15.64 14.44 -22.68
CA ARG A 448 -14.41 14.53 -21.88
C ARG A 448 -14.49 13.46 -20.80
N LEU A 449 -13.45 12.64 -20.70
CA LEU A 449 -13.39 11.52 -19.78
C LEU A 449 -12.43 11.79 -18.62
N PHE A 450 -12.93 11.64 -17.41
CA PHE A 450 -12.16 11.86 -16.20
C PHE A 450 -12.25 10.67 -15.26
N ARG A 451 -11.13 10.30 -14.68
CA ARG A 451 -11.05 9.36 -13.58
C ARG A 451 -10.88 10.13 -12.28
N PHE A 452 -11.91 10.13 -11.43
CA PHE A 452 -11.94 10.83 -10.14
C PHE A 452 -11.71 9.90 -8.96
N GLN A 453 -11.23 10.47 -7.86
CA GLN A 453 -11.24 9.89 -6.54
C GLN A 453 -12.29 10.60 -5.68
N PHE A 454 -13.43 9.94 -5.43
CA PHE A 454 -14.50 10.49 -4.58
C PHE A 454 -14.33 10.01 -3.15
N PRO A 455 -14.51 10.90 -2.13
CA PRO A 455 -14.59 10.43 -0.75
C PRO A 455 -15.82 9.55 -0.56
N GLU A 456 -15.64 8.38 0.09
CA GLU A 456 -16.70 7.40 0.35
C GLU A 456 -17.55 7.86 1.53
N ARG A 457 -18.38 8.87 1.28
CA ARG A 457 -19.33 9.41 2.27
C ARG A 457 -20.68 9.74 1.62
N PRO A 458 -21.78 9.67 2.39
CA PRO A 458 -23.08 10.16 1.92
C PRO A 458 -22.98 11.59 1.40
N GLY A 459 -23.56 11.84 0.23
CA GLY A 459 -23.60 13.16 -0.41
C GLY A 459 -22.41 13.52 -1.31
N ALA A 460 -21.34 12.73 -1.40
CA ALA A 460 -20.20 13.02 -2.28
C ALA A 460 -20.60 13.09 -3.76
N LEU A 461 -21.45 12.17 -4.21
CA LEU A 461 -22.00 12.18 -5.57
C LEU A 461 -22.90 13.41 -5.79
N MET A 462 -23.77 13.76 -4.84
CA MET A 462 -24.62 14.95 -4.97
C MET A 462 -23.79 16.22 -5.05
N ARG A 463 -22.75 16.36 -4.23
CA ARG A 463 -21.81 17.50 -4.34
C ARG A 463 -21.17 17.59 -5.72
N PHE A 464 -20.82 16.46 -6.35
CA PHE A 464 -20.31 16.43 -7.71
C PHE A 464 -21.37 16.92 -8.71
N LEU A 465 -22.60 16.41 -8.61
CA LEU A 465 -23.71 16.78 -9.48
C LEU A 465 -24.11 18.26 -9.31
N ASP A 466 -24.15 18.75 -8.08
CA ASP A 466 -24.47 20.14 -7.76
C ASP A 466 -23.40 21.14 -8.25
N ALA A 467 -22.14 20.71 -8.30
CA ALA A 467 -21.04 21.52 -8.80
C ALA A 467 -20.95 21.52 -10.34
N MET A 468 -21.62 20.57 -11.01
CA MET A 468 -21.57 20.41 -12.46
C MET A 468 -22.34 21.54 -13.16
N HIS A 469 -21.81 22.02 -14.29
CA HIS A 469 -22.48 23.05 -15.08
C HIS A 469 -23.83 22.54 -15.61
N PRO A 470 -24.93 23.34 -15.53
CA PRO A 470 -26.28 22.87 -15.92
C PRO A 470 -26.40 22.50 -17.42
N GLY A 471 -25.55 23.05 -18.27
CA GLY A 471 -25.50 22.75 -19.70
C GLY A 471 -24.77 21.50 -20.09
N TRP A 472 -24.15 20.77 -19.13
CA TRP A 472 -23.40 19.56 -19.41
C TRP A 472 -24.22 18.32 -19.09
N ASN A 473 -23.96 17.25 -19.84
CA ASN A 473 -24.56 15.96 -19.59
C ASN A 473 -23.50 14.93 -19.22
N ILE A 474 -23.86 13.94 -18.42
CA ILE A 474 -23.02 12.78 -18.13
C ILE A 474 -23.25 11.74 -19.22
N SER A 475 -22.23 11.39 -19.97
CA SER A 475 -22.27 10.39 -21.05
C SER A 475 -21.80 9.01 -20.60
N LEU A 476 -20.96 8.96 -19.55
CA LEU A 476 -20.45 7.75 -18.93
C LEU A 476 -20.29 7.97 -17.43
N PHE A 477 -20.69 7.00 -16.64
CA PHE A 477 -20.43 6.98 -15.21
C PHE A 477 -20.17 5.55 -14.75
N HIS A 478 -18.92 5.27 -14.43
CA HIS A 478 -18.54 3.96 -13.92
C HIS A 478 -17.94 4.13 -12.51
N TYR A 479 -18.57 3.49 -11.54
CA TYR A 479 -18.18 3.49 -10.15
C TYR A 479 -18.04 2.06 -9.64
N ARG A 480 -16.97 1.83 -8.85
CA ARG A 480 -16.78 0.58 -8.15
C ARG A 480 -16.28 0.86 -6.73
N ASN A 481 -17.06 0.47 -5.73
CA ASN A 481 -16.62 0.50 -4.34
C ASN A 481 -15.56 -0.59 -4.11
N GLN A 482 -14.39 -0.17 -3.66
CA GLN A 482 -13.24 -1.03 -3.39
C GLN A 482 -12.96 -1.18 -1.89
N GLY A 483 -13.90 -0.74 -1.02
CA GLY A 483 -13.74 -0.75 0.43
C GLY A 483 -12.65 0.18 0.95
N ALA A 484 -12.26 1.19 0.16
CA ALA A 484 -11.36 2.26 0.56
C ALA A 484 -12.14 3.49 1.03
N ASP A 485 -11.47 4.45 1.66
CA ASP A 485 -12.08 5.73 2.05
C ASP A 485 -12.42 6.61 0.84
N TYR A 486 -11.99 6.20 -0.37
CA TYR A 486 -12.24 6.87 -1.64
C TYR A 486 -12.63 5.86 -2.72
N GLY A 487 -13.72 6.17 -3.42
CA GLY A 487 -14.15 5.44 -4.61
C GLY A 487 -13.47 5.98 -5.87
N ARG A 488 -13.12 5.08 -6.79
CA ARG A 488 -12.57 5.45 -8.11
C ARG A 488 -13.68 5.43 -9.12
N ILE A 489 -13.90 6.57 -9.78
CA ILE A 489 -15.03 6.79 -10.68
C ILE A 489 -14.52 7.22 -12.05
N LEU A 490 -14.98 6.56 -13.09
CA LEU A 490 -14.81 7.03 -14.46
C LEU A 490 -16.06 7.77 -14.89
N VAL A 491 -15.91 9.04 -15.29
CA VAL A 491 -17.02 9.90 -15.73
C VAL A 491 -16.73 10.45 -17.12
N GLY A 492 -17.68 10.28 -18.02
CA GLY A 492 -17.75 11.01 -19.27
C GLY A 492 -18.68 12.23 -19.13
N LEU A 493 -18.19 13.39 -19.51
CA LEU A 493 -18.94 14.65 -19.53
C LEU A 493 -19.03 15.15 -20.96
N GLN A 494 -20.23 15.51 -21.42
CA GLN A 494 -20.43 16.22 -22.67
C GLN A 494 -20.21 17.72 -22.40
N VAL A 495 -19.06 18.22 -22.83
CA VAL A 495 -18.64 19.62 -22.62
C VAL A 495 -18.66 20.34 -23.97
N PRO A 496 -19.55 21.33 -24.19
CA PRO A 496 -19.58 22.07 -25.43
C PRO A 496 -18.25 22.77 -25.73
N ASP A 497 -17.97 22.96 -27.02
CA ASP A 497 -16.83 23.75 -27.45
C ASP A 497 -16.93 25.18 -26.90
N GLY A 498 -15.84 25.65 -26.30
CA GLY A 498 -15.80 26.97 -25.65
C GLY A 498 -15.96 26.95 -24.13
N ASP A 499 -16.39 25.85 -23.52
CA ASP A 499 -16.59 25.75 -22.06
C ASP A 499 -15.33 25.31 -21.30
N GLU A 500 -14.13 25.34 -21.90
CA GLU A 500 -12.86 24.93 -21.28
C GLU A 500 -12.54 25.66 -19.96
N ALA A 501 -12.87 26.97 -19.91
CA ALA A 501 -12.69 27.77 -18.70
C ALA A 501 -13.65 27.33 -17.59
N ALA A 502 -14.90 27.04 -17.94
CA ALA A 502 -15.92 26.54 -17.01
C ALA A 502 -15.55 25.15 -16.50
N LEU A 503 -15.03 24.26 -17.36
CA LEU A 503 -14.53 22.95 -17.01
C LEU A 503 -13.35 23.03 -16.03
N SER A 504 -12.38 23.87 -16.30
CA SER A 504 -11.23 24.08 -15.42
C SER A 504 -11.66 24.63 -14.06
N ASN A 505 -12.65 25.53 -14.04
CA ASN A 505 -13.21 26.05 -12.79
C ASN A 505 -13.98 24.99 -12.00
N PHE A 506 -14.79 24.18 -12.67
CA PHE A 506 -15.50 23.03 -12.07
C PHE A 506 -14.54 22.07 -11.39
N LEU A 507 -13.51 21.61 -12.12
CA LEU A 507 -12.52 20.65 -11.61
C LEU A 507 -11.78 21.21 -10.37
N ARG A 508 -11.43 22.50 -10.40
CA ARG A 508 -10.78 23.18 -9.28
C ARG A 508 -11.72 23.34 -8.07
N THR A 509 -12.97 23.75 -8.29
CA THR A 509 -13.95 24.00 -7.22
C THR A 509 -14.42 22.72 -6.57
N LEU A 510 -14.58 21.65 -7.35
CA LEU A 510 -14.91 20.33 -6.84
C LEU A 510 -13.82 19.79 -5.88
N GLY A 511 -12.54 20.04 -6.20
CA GLY A 511 -11.40 19.71 -5.36
C GLY A 511 -11.14 18.21 -5.19
N TYR A 512 -11.79 17.35 -5.97
CA TYR A 512 -11.50 15.91 -5.98
C TYR A 512 -10.27 15.65 -6.86
N PRO A 513 -9.33 14.79 -6.44
CA PRO A 513 -8.25 14.34 -7.31
C PRO A 513 -8.81 13.69 -8.58
N PHE A 514 -8.21 14.03 -9.73
CA PHE A 514 -8.64 13.47 -11.00
C PHE A 514 -7.48 13.25 -11.96
N THR A 515 -7.71 12.40 -12.96
CA THR A 515 -6.88 12.22 -14.16
C THR A 515 -7.74 12.46 -15.38
N ASP A 516 -7.27 13.27 -16.32
CA ASP A 516 -7.93 13.44 -17.63
C ASP A 516 -7.54 12.25 -18.53
N GLU A 517 -8.50 11.42 -18.86
CA GLU A 517 -8.34 10.23 -19.70
C GLU A 517 -8.84 10.44 -21.14
N THR A 518 -9.26 11.65 -21.49
CA THR A 518 -9.88 11.98 -22.79
C THR A 518 -9.02 11.57 -24.00
N ARG A 519 -7.68 11.62 -23.86
CA ARG A 519 -6.72 11.28 -24.90
C ARG A 519 -6.10 9.89 -24.73
N ASN A 520 -6.58 9.10 -23.79
CA ASN A 520 -6.12 7.72 -23.63
C ASN A 520 -6.53 6.90 -24.88
N PRO A 521 -5.63 6.15 -25.53
CA PRO A 521 -5.95 5.35 -26.73
C PRO A 521 -7.12 4.39 -26.54
N LEU A 522 -7.38 3.92 -25.32
CA LEU A 522 -8.50 3.03 -25.01
C LEU A 522 -9.86 3.70 -25.19
N VAL A 523 -9.93 5.01 -25.00
CA VAL A 523 -11.17 5.77 -25.19
C VAL A 523 -11.65 5.66 -26.64
N ASP A 524 -10.74 5.79 -27.60
CA ASP A 524 -11.08 5.68 -29.01
C ASP A 524 -11.43 4.25 -29.45
N LEU A 525 -10.89 3.23 -28.74
CA LEU A 525 -11.13 1.82 -29.05
C LEU A 525 -12.45 1.28 -28.48
N PHE A 526 -12.81 1.69 -27.25
CA PHE A 526 -13.89 1.03 -26.50
C PHE A 526 -15.02 1.97 -26.07
N LEU A 527 -14.82 3.28 -26.05
CA LEU A 527 -15.75 4.23 -25.44
C LEU A 527 -16.25 5.30 -26.42
N LYS A 528 -15.61 5.48 -27.59
CA LYS A 528 -16.04 6.39 -28.67
C LYS A 528 -16.49 5.65 -29.92
#